data_90f9b20711a6a5abbe132e4416bbd1d4
#
_entry.id   90f9b20711a6a5abbe132e4416bbd1d4
#
_cell.length_a   1.000
_cell.length_b   1.000
_cell.length_c   1.000
_cell.angle_alpha   90.00
_cell.angle_beta   90.00
_cell.angle_gamma   90.00
#
_symmetry.space_group_name_H-M   'P 1'
#
loop_
_entity.id
_entity.type
_entity.pdbx_description
1 polymer ?
#
loop_
_entity_poly.entity_id
_entity_poly.type
_entity_poly.pdbx_seq_one_letter_code
_entity_poly.pdbx_strand_id
1 'polypeptide(L)'
;PNKEIIFLGIGFETTIPILAILMQEAEKKQLTNFSIWMTTKLVKPVLEYLMKSGEVRLDGFILPGHVSIVLGEDAYSYLVEDYNISGVIGGFEPAEVLSTISKLIQLAYDGEKAILNDHPMIVTKQGNLVAQQLMAKYFTECDEAWRGIGVIEKSGLDVRPEYSQFNAKLKFNVETQEPRKTK
;
A
#
# COMPACT_ATOMS: atom_id res chain seq x y z
N PRO A 1 -2.09 -24.47 22.24
CA PRO A 1 -0.64 -24.36 22.48
C PRO A 1 0.20 -25.27 21.59
N ASN A 2 -0.39 -26.34 20.98
CA ASN A 2 0.37 -27.33 20.20
C ASN A 2 0.28 -27.13 18.67
N LYS A 3 -0.22 -25.99 18.21
CA LYS A 3 -0.34 -25.67 16.79
C LYS A 3 0.32 -24.32 16.53
N GLU A 4 1.09 -24.24 15.47
CA GLU A 4 1.56 -22.96 14.90
C GLU A 4 0.44 -22.33 14.08
N ILE A 5 0.29 -21.02 14.23
CA ILE A 5 -0.69 -20.22 13.49
C ILE A 5 0.08 -19.24 12.62
N ILE A 6 -0.08 -19.37 11.31
CA ILE A 6 0.51 -18.46 10.34
C ILE A 6 -0.63 -17.64 9.74
N PHE A 7 -0.57 -16.32 9.90
CA PHE A 7 -1.49 -15.41 9.25
C PHE A 7 -0.89 -14.93 7.93
N LEU A 8 -1.66 -15.06 6.84
CA LEU A 8 -1.23 -14.57 5.53
C LEU A 8 -1.55 -13.08 5.40
N GLY A 9 -0.52 -12.26 5.47
CA GLY A 9 -0.60 -10.81 5.32
C GLY A 9 -0.58 -10.40 3.85
N ILE A 10 -1.76 -10.42 3.22
CA ILE A 10 -1.95 -10.13 1.80
C ILE A 10 -2.73 -8.82 1.66
N GLY A 11 -2.33 -7.95 0.75
CA GLY A 11 -3.06 -6.73 0.43
C GLY A 11 -2.16 -5.52 0.25
N PHE A 12 -2.76 -4.36 0.40
CA PHE A 12 -2.12 -3.05 0.30
C PHE A 12 -2.21 -2.31 1.64
N GLU A 13 -1.92 -1.02 1.64
CA GLU A 13 -1.92 -0.16 2.84
C GLU A 13 -3.23 -0.22 3.65
N THR A 14 -4.34 -0.56 3.02
CA THR A 14 -5.63 -0.75 3.71
C THR A 14 -5.62 -1.90 4.70
N THR A 15 -4.85 -2.96 4.43
CA THR A 15 -4.80 -4.19 5.23
C THR A 15 -3.71 -4.14 6.30
N ILE A 16 -2.64 -3.40 6.06
CA ILE A 16 -1.45 -3.38 6.93
C ILE A 16 -1.76 -2.93 8.36
N PRO A 17 -2.64 -1.94 8.62
CA PRO A 17 -2.99 -1.55 9.99
C PRO A 17 -3.54 -2.71 10.84
N ILE A 18 -4.36 -3.58 10.23
CA ILE A 18 -4.90 -4.76 10.95
C ILE A 18 -3.77 -5.73 11.30
N LEU A 19 -2.81 -5.93 10.38
CA LEU A 19 -1.64 -6.77 10.65
C LEU A 19 -0.80 -6.20 11.79
N ALA A 20 -0.63 -4.88 11.85
CA ALA A 20 0.08 -4.22 12.93
C ALA A 20 -0.64 -4.36 14.28
N ILE A 21 -1.98 -4.32 14.31
CA ILE A 21 -2.79 -4.59 15.51
C ILE A 21 -2.61 -6.04 15.95
N LEU A 22 -2.62 -7.00 15.02
CA LEU A 22 -2.38 -8.42 15.35
C LEU A 22 -0.99 -8.63 15.95
N MET A 23 0.03 -7.96 15.41
CA MET A 23 1.39 -7.97 15.97
C MET A 23 1.41 -7.40 17.39
N GLN A 24 0.74 -6.27 17.61
CA GLN A 24 0.65 -5.64 18.92
C GLN A 24 -0.02 -6.56 19.95
N GLU A 25 -1.11 -7.22 19.58
CA GLU A 25 -1.80 -8.16 20.46
C GLU A 25 -0.97 -9.43 20.72
N ALA A 26 -0.26 -9.94 19.70
CA ALA A 26 0.64 -11.07 19.87
C ALA A 26 1.81 -10.75 20.82
N GLU A 27 2.40 -9.55 20.68
CA GLU A 27 3.44 -9.04 21.58
C GLU A 27 2.93 -8.93 23.02
N LYS A 28 1.79 -8.24 23.24
CA LYS A 28 1.17 -8.06 24.56
C LYS A 28 0.85 -9.38 25.25
N LYS A 29 0.37 -10.36 24.49
CA LYS A 29 0.00 -11.68 25.00
C LYS A 29 1.16 -12.66 25.05
N GLN A 30 2.35 -12.24 24.63
CA GLN A 30 3.57 -13.06 24.56
C GLN A 30 3.34 -14.38 23.80
N LEU A 31 2.64 -14.32 22.67
CA LEU A 31 2.35 -15.49 21.86
C LEU A 31 3.62 -16.01 21.19
N THR A 32 3.93 -17.28 21.37
CA THR A 32 5.09 -17.94 20.77
C THR A 32 4.74 -18.78 19.54
N ASN A 33 3.46 -19.10 19.37
CA ASN A 33 2.93 -19.94 18.29
C ASN A 33 2.16 -19.16 17.23
N PHE A 34 2.39 -17.85 17.12
CA PHE A 34 1.80 -16.97 16.11
C PHE A 34 2.90 -16.36 15.25
N SER A 35 2.65 -16.25 13.95
CA SER A 35 3.53 -15.54 13.01
C SER A 35 2.74 -15.02 11.81
N ILE A 36 3.31 -14.06 11.09
CA ILE A 36 2.73 -13.47 9.90
C ILE A 36 3.64 -13.75 8.71
N TRP A 37 3.04 -14.20 7.61
CA TRP A 37 3.69 -14.28 6.31
C TRP A 37 3.31 -13.03 5.50
N MET A 38 4.24 -12.07 5.44
CA MET A 38 3.99 -10.80 4.75
C MET A 38 4.16 -10.94 3.23
N THR A 39 3.15 -10.51 2.48
CA THR A 39 3.16 -10.35 1.01
C THR A 39 2.40 -9.08 0.61
N THR A 40 2.39 -8.09 1.51
CA THR A 40 1.72 -6.81 1.25
C THR A 40 2.50 -5.98 0.24
N LYS A 41 1.77 -5.19 -0.52
CA LYS A 41 2.30 -4.29 -1.56
C LYS A 41 2.02 -2.84 -1.18
N LEU A 42 2.85 -1.93 -1.69
CA LEU A 42 2.72 -0.50 -1.48
C LEU A 42 2.38 0.20 -2.81
N VAL A 43 1.42 1.13 -2.76
CA VAL A 43 0.94 1.83 -3.95
C VAL A 43 2.00 2.79 -4.51
N LYS A 44 2.66 3.59 -3.66
CA LYS A 44 3.61 4.60 -4.12
C LYS A 44 4.74 4.02 -4.98
N PRO A 45 5.49 2.97 -4.58
CA PRO A 45 6.60 2.47 -5.38
C PRO A 45 6.19 1.93 -6.76
N VAL A 46 5.01 1.32 -6.89
CA VAL A 46 4.56 0.84 -8.20
C VAL A 46 4.14 2.00 -9.11
N LEU A 47 3.51 3.05 -8.57
CA LEU A 47 3.22 4.25 -9.36
C LEU A 47 4.51 4.91 -9.83
N GLU A 48 5.50 5.09 -8.96
CA GLU A 48 6.81 5.62 -9.36
C GLU A 48 7.51 4.76 -10.40
N TYR A 49 7.45 3.43 -10.26
CA TYR A 49 7.98 2.51 -11.26
C TYR A 49 7.34 2.72 -12.63
N LEU A 50 6.00 2.80 -12.69
CA LEU A 50 5.26 3.04 -13.93
C LEU A 50 5.65 4.37 -14.59
N MET A 51 5.79 5.43 -13.78
CA MET A 51 6.20 6.75 -14.29
C MET A 51 7.61 6.74 -14.84
N LYS A 52 8.55 6.05 -14.16
CA LYS A 52 9.95 5.98 -14.57
C LYS A 52 10.18 5.07 -15.78
N SER A 53 9.30 4.09 -16.01
CA SER A 53 9.45 3.13 -17.12
C SER A 53 9.40 3.78 -18.51
N GLY A 54 8.71 4.91 -18.65
CA GLY A 54 8.46 5.59 -19.93
C GLY A 54 7.55 4.82 -20.90
N GLU A 55 7.09 3.63 -20.50
CA GLU A 55 6.23 2.78 -21.33
C GLU A 55 4.76 3.19 -21.28
N VAL A 56 4.37 3.88 -20.21
CA VAL A 56 2.98 4.27 -19.97
C VAL A 56 2.82 5.78 -20.10
N ARG A 57 1.88 6.18 -20.96
CA ARG A 57 1.47 7.60 -21.11
C ARG A 57 0.21 7.80 -20.29
N LEU A 58 0.33 8.53 -19.19
CA LEU A 58 -0.77 8.81 -18.27
C LEU A 58 -0.94 10.32 -18.10
N ASP A 59 -2.18 10.79 -18.19
CA ASP A 59 -2.54 12.19 -17.97
C ASP A 59 -2.95 12.44 -16.52
N GLY A 60 -3.34 11.40 -15.79
CA GLY A 60 -3.73 11.46 -14.39
C GLY A 60 -4.05 10.11 -13.78
N PHE A 61 -4.24 10.10 -12.47
CA PHE A 61 -4.59 8.91 -11.68
C PHE A 61 -5.91 9.06 -10.94
N ILE A 62 -6.73 8.01 -10.97
CA ILE A 62 -7.77 7.81 -9.97
C ILE A 62 -7.08 7.16 -8.77
N LEU A 63 -6.99 7.89 -7.67
CA LEU A 63 -6.32 7.44 -6.46
C LEU A 63 -7.31 6.74 -5.52
N PRO A 64 -6.92 5.59 -4.92
CA PRO A 64 -7.85 4.76 -4.15
C PRO A 64 -8.18 5.40 -2.79
N GLY A 65 -9.45 5.79 -2.60
CA GLY A 65 -9.92 6.45 -1.37
C GLY A 65 -9.61 5.66 -0.09
N HIS A 66 -9.80 4.33 -0.11
CA HIS A 66 -9.53 3.50 1.08
C HIS A 66 -8.05 3.48 1.48
N VAL A 67 -7.11 3.48 0.53
CA VAL A 67 -5.68 3.63 0.82
C VAL A 67 -5.42 5.02 1.39
N SER A 68 -6.07 6.03 0.82
CA SER A 68 -5.91 7.43 1.21
C SER A 68 -6.41 7.73 2.63
N ILE A 69 -7.37 6.94 3.16
CA ILE A 69 -7.75 7.03 4.58
C ILE A 69 -6.54 6.74 5.49
N VAL A 70 -5.70 5.80 5.09
CA VAL A 70 -4.50 5.44 5.86
C VAL A 70 -3.37 6.43 5.62
N LEU A 71 -3.06 6.73 4.35
CA LEU A 71 -1.89 7.51 3.96
C LEU A 71 -2.10 9.01 4.02
N GLY A 72 -3.30 9.49 3.74
CA GLY A 72 -3.63 10.91 3.56
C GLY A 72 -3.47 11.41 2.13
N GLU A 73 -3.99 12.60 1.90
CA GLU A 73 -3.90 13.32 0.62
C GLU A 73 -2.44 13.71 0.30
N ASP A 74 -1.71 14.19 1.31
CA ASP A 74 -0.33 14.67 1.15
C ASP A 74 0.64 13.57 0.68
N ALA A 75 0.28 12.29 0.87
CA ALA A 75 1.10 11.16 0.41
C ALA A 75 1.22 11.06 -1.12
N TYR A 76 0.40 11.79 -1.85
CA TYR A 76 0.40 11.78 -3.32
C TYR A 76 1.01 13.04 -3.95
N SER A 77 1.47 14.02 -3.15
CA SER A 77 2.01 15.30 -3.65
C SER A 77 3.15 15.10 -4.66
N TYR A 78 3.96 14.05 -4.49
CA TYR A 78 5.04 13.69 -5.41
C TYR A 78 4.59 13.46 -6.86
N LEU A 79 3.32 13.06 -7.10
CA LEU A 79 2.81 12.90 -8.46
C LEU A 79 2.82 14.23 -9.23
N VAL A 80 2.51 15.32 -8.54
CA VAL A 80 2.56 16.66 -9.12
C VAL A 80 3.98 17.21 -9.11
N GLU A 81 4.65 17.13 -7.98
CA GLU A 81 5.96 17.75 -7.75
C GLU A 81 7.06 17.12 -8.62
N ASP A 82 7.10 15.79 -8.69
CA ASP A 82 8.19 15.06 -9.37
C ASP A 82 7.83 14.64 -10.80
N TYR A 83 6.54 14.38 -11.07
CA TYR A 83 6.10 13.81 -12.35
C TYR A 83 5.15 14.69 -13.16
N ASN A 84 4.71 15.83 -12.62
CA ASN A 84 3.77 16.74 -13.26
C ASN A 84 2.47 16.04 -13.72
N ILE A 85 1.94 15.12 -12.89
CA ILE A 85 0.74 14.32 -13.14
C ILE A 85 -0.29 14.60 -12.06
N SER A 86 -1.54 14.80 -12.48
CA SER A 86 -2.66 15.01 -11.56
C SER A 86 -3.17 13.69 -10.96
N GLY A 87 -3.74 13.79 -9.77
CA GLY A 87 -4.46 12.70 -9.14
C GLY A 87 -5.75 13.16 -8.49
N VAL A 88 -6.79 12.34 -8.54
CA VAL A 88 -8.03 12.59 -7.79
C VAL A 88 -8.34 11.40 -6.91
N ILE A 89 -8.40 11.64 -5.61
CA ILE A 89 -8.77 10.63 -4.62
C ILE A 89 -10.27 10.46 -4.68
N GLY A 90 -10.73 9.25 -5.02
CA GLY A 90 -12.14 8.93 -5.17
C GLY A 90 -12.56 7.63 -4.49
N GLY A 91 -13.88 7.45 -4.38
CA GLY A 91 -14.47 6.22 -3.92
C GLY A 91 -14.73 5.21 -5.04
N PHE A 92 -15.49 4.17 -4.70
CA PHE A 92 -15.74 3.05 -5.61
C PHE A 92 -17.20 2.97 -6.08
N GLU A 93 -18.07 3.80 -5.51
CA GLU A 93 -19.46 3.86 -5.98
C GLU A 93 -19.52 4.51 -7.38
N PRO A 94 -20.46 4.09 -8.26
CA PRO A 94 -20.51 4.59 -9.63
C PRO A 94 -20.53 6.12 -9.74
N ALA A 95 -21.27 6.80 -8.87
CA ALA A 95 -21.34 8.25 -8.87
C ALA A 95 -19.99 8.90 -8.45
N GLU A 96 -19.30 8.30 -7.51
CA GLU A 96 -17.98 8.75 -7.04
C GLU A 96 -16.92 8.59 -8.12
N VAL A 97 -16.92 7.45 -8.81
CA VAL A 97 -16.00 7.21 -9.94
C VAL A 97 -16.25 8.23 -11.06
N LEU A 98 -17.50 8.50 -11.40
CA LEU A 98 -17.86 9.51 -12.43
C LEU A 98 -17.41 10.91 -12.00
N SER A 99 -17.61 11.30 -10.74
CA SER A 99 -17.14 12.57 -10.18
C SER A 99 -15.61 12.68 -10.31
N THR A 100 -14.89 11.64 -9.91
CA THR A 100 -13.42 11.57 -9.99
C THR A 100 -12.92 11.74 -11.43
N ILE A 101 -13.53 11.02 -12.39
CA ILE A 101 -13.20 11.13 -13.82
C ILE A 101 -13.47 12.55 -14.32
N SER A 102 -14.62 13.14 -13.97
CA SER A 102 -14.97 14.51 -14.37
C SER A 102 -13.94 15.53 -13.89
N LYS A 103 -13.47 15.41 -12.66
CA LYS A 103 -12.43 16.28 -12.10
C LYS A 103 -11.08 16.11 -12.78
N LEU A 104 -10.69 14.87 -13.12
CA LEU A 104 -9.47 14.62 -13.88
C LEU A 104 -9.53 15.24 -15.28
N ILE A 105 -10.67 15.12 -15.96
CA ILE A 105 -10.88 15.73 -17.27
C ILE A 105 -10.81 17.27 -17.16
N GLN A 106 -11.41 17.85 -16.12
CA GLN A 106 -11.37 19.29 -15.90
C GLN A 106 -9.93 19.79 -15.68
N LEU A 107 -9.15 19.11 -14.81
CA LEU A 107 -7.73 19.46 -14.62
C LEU A 107 -6.94 19.37 -15.91
N ALA A 108 -7.18 18.35 -16.73
CA ALA A 108 -6.51 18.18 -18.02
C ALA A 108 -6.91 19.28 -19.02
N TYR A 109 -8.19 19.67 -19.05
CA TYR A 109 -8.71 20.72 -19.92
C TYR A 109 -8.16 22.11 -19.55
N ASP A 110 -8.07 22.40 -18.25
CA ASP A 110 -7.56 23.68 -17.72
C ASP A 110 -6.02 23.75 -17.77
N GLY A 111 -5.35 22.65 -18.05
CA GLY A 111 -3.89 22.54 -18.01
C GLY A 111 -3.30 22.60 -16.61
N GLU A 112 -4.13 22.37 -15.59
CA GLU A 112 -3.72 22.39 -14.19
C GLU A 112 -3.18 21.03 -13.74
N LYS A 113 -2.27 21.03 -12.77
CA LYS A 113 -1.73 19.84 -12.13
C LYS A 113 -1.96 19.93 -10.63
N ALA A 114 -2.77 19.03 -10.12
CA ALA A 114 -3.14 19.02 -8.70
C ALA A 114 -3.49 17.61 -8.21
N ILE A 115 -3.40 17.43 -6.90
CA ILE A 115 -4.06 16.34 -6.19
C ILE A 115 -5.38 16.89 -5.65
N LEU A 116 -6.48 16.28 -6.03
CA LEU A 116 -7.80 16.62 -5.53
C LEU A 116 -8.35 15.50 -4.65
N ASN A 117 -9.01 15.89 -3.57
CA ASN A 117 -9.66 14.96 -2.65
C ASN A 117 -11.17 15.05 -2.83
N ASP A 118 -11.77 14.03 -3.43
CA ASP A 118 -13.23 13.91 -3.63
C ASP A 118 -13.95 13.26 -2.43
N HIS A 119 -13.19 12.89 -1.39
CA HIS A 119 -13.68 12.31 -0.14
C HIS A 119 -13.20 13.05 1.12
N PRO A 120 -13.35 14.38 1.21
CA PRO A 120 -12.77 15.16 2.31
C PRO A 120 -13.37 14.84 3.68
N MET A 121 -14.52 14.17 3.73
CA MET A 121 -15.17 13.75 4.98
C MET A 121 -14.45 12.58 5.66
N ILE A 122 -13.73 11.76 4.92
CA ILE A 122 -13.07 10.55 5.44
C ILE A 122 -11.57 10.50 5.17
N VAL A 123 -11.11 11.20 4.13
CA VAL A 123 -9.69 11.31 3.81
C VAL A 123 -9.18 12.66 4.29
N THR A 124 -8.29 12.65 5.27
CA THR A 124 -7.61 13.85 5.77
C THR A 124 -6.29 14.07 5.04
N LYS A 125 -5.70 15.24 5.18
CA LYS A 125 -4.39 15.53 4.55
C LYS A 125 -3.30 14.55 4.97
N GLN A 126 -3.20 14.25 6.25
CA GLN A 126 -2.13 13.40 6.81
C GLN A 126 -2.52 11.94 6.97
N GLY A 127 -3.79 11.57 6.69
CA GLY A 127 -4.28 10.22 6.88
C GLY A 127 -4.42 9.84 8.37
N ASN A 128 -4.35 8.55 8.63
CA ASN A 128 -4.45 8.00 9.98
C ASN A 128 -3.06 7.84 10.61
N LEU A 129 -2.61 8.87 11.31
CA LEU A 129 -1.29 8.89 11.95
C LEU A 129 -1.08 7.76 12.97
N VAL A 130 -2.14 7.35 13.68
CA VAL A 130 -2.05 6.24 14.65
C VAL A 130 -1.78 4.93 13.93
N ALA A 131 -2.48 4.68 12.81
CA ALA A 131 -2.24 3.51 11.98
C ALA A 131 -0.82 3.53 11.39
N GLN A 132 -0.38 4.66 10.84
CA GLN A 132 0.96 4.82 10.26
C GLN A 132 2.06 4.56 11.30
N GLN A 133 1.94 5.11 12.52
CA GLN A 133 2.88 4.89 13.60
C GLN A 133 2.94 3.41 14.02
N LEU A 134 1.78 2.75 14.09
CA LEU A 134 1.72 1.35 14.46
C LEU A 134 2.34 0.47 13.37
N MET A 135 2.07 0.77 12.10
CA MET A 135 2.70 0.09 10.97
C MET A 135 4.22 0.26 11.00
N ALA A 136 4.71 1.49 11.19
CA ALA A 136 6.14 1.79 11.28
C ALA A 136 6.84 1.13 12.47
N LYS A 137 6.11 0.85 13.56
CA LYS A 137 6.65 0.10 14.71
C LYS A 137 7.01 -1.34 14.33
N TYR A 138 6.14 -2.04 13.59
CA TYR A 138 6.28 -3.48 13.37
C TYR A 138 6.85 -3.87 12.03
N PHE A 139 6.75 -3.00 11.02
CA PHE A 139 7.13 -3.33 9.65
C PHE A 139 8.19 -2.40 9.10
N THR A 140 8.94 -2.90 8.13
CA THR A 140 9.94 -2.17 7.37
C THR A 140 9.77 -2.45 5.89
N GLU A 141 10.14 -1.49 5.05
CA GLU A 141 10.10 -1.65 3.60
C GLU A 141 11.01 -2.78 3.14
N CYS A 142 10.55 -3.51 2.14
CA CYS A 142 11.30 -4.55 1.46
C CYS A 142 10.99 -4.58 -0.03
N ASP A 143 11.88 -5.20 -0.79
CA ASP A 143 11.66 -5.43 -2.20
C ASP A 143 10.63 -6.54 -2.38
N GLU A 144 9.70 -6.35 -3.32
CA GLU A 144 8.65 -7.32 -3.58
C GLU A 144 8.47 -7.63 -5.06
N ALA A 145 8.18 -8.90 -5.33
CA ALA A 145 7.91 -9.36 -6.68
C ALA A 145 6.46 -9.03 -7.10
N TRP A 146 6.31 -8.36 -8.24
CA TRP A 146 5.03 -8.02 -8.84
C TRP A 146 4.79 -8.87 -10.08
N ARG A 147 3.67 -9.55 -10.12
CA ARG A 147 3.31 -10.43 -11.25
C ARG A 147 3.23 -9.62 -12.55
N GLY A 148 4.03 -10.02 -13.54
CA GLY A 148 4.06 -9.37 -14.85
C GLY A 148 4.98 -8.14 -14.96
N ILE A 149 5.54 -7.68 -13.83
CA ILE A 149 6.45 -6.52 -13.78
C ILE A 149 7.86 -6.96 -13.38
N GLY A 150 7.97 -7.79 -12.34
CA GLY A 150 9.25 -8.18 -11.74
C GLY A 150 9.38 -7.68 -10.31
N VAL A 151 10.61 -7.58 -9.82
CA VAL A 151 10.90 -7.05 -8.48
C VAL A 151 10.94 -5.53 -8.53
N ILE A 152 10.19 -4.89 -7.65
CA ILE A 152 10.21 -3.44 -7.44
C ILE A 152 10.80 -3.18 -6.06
N GLU A 153 11.82 -2.33 -6.01
CA GLU A 153 12.47 -1.95 -4.76
C GLU A 153 11.50 -1.26 -3.79
N LYS A 154 11.59 -1.60 -2.51
CA LYS A 154 10.80 -1.01 -1.42
C LYS A 154 9.29 -1.00 -1.64
N SER A 155 8.78 -1.96 -2.39
CA SER A 155 7.38 -2.02 -2.81
C SER A 155 6.50 -2.92 -1.95
N GLY A 156 7.02 -3.44 -0.86
CA GLY A 156 6.31 -4.21 0.13
C GLY A 156 6.77 -3.91 1.54
N LEU A 157 6.15 -4.58 2.50
CA LEU A 157 6.56 -4.53 3.90
C LEU A 157 6.87 -5.94 4.41
N ASP A 158 7.90 -6.04 5.23
CA ASP A 158 8.19 -7.24 6.01
C ASP A 158 8.29 -6.90 7.50
N VAL A 159 8.26 -7.92 8.35
CA VAL A 159 8.38 -7.77 9.80
C VAL A 159 9.77 -7.26 10.13
N ARG A 160 9.87 -6.23 10.98
CA ARG A 160 11.15 -5.69 11.44
C ARG A 160 11.98 -6.74 12.17
N PRO A 161 13.32 -6.68 12.08
CA PRO A 161 14.22 -7.64 12.73
C PRO A 161 13.98 -7.81 14.22
N GLU A 162 13.59 -6.73 14.93
CA GLU A 162 13.31 -6.72 16.37
C GLU A 162 12.11 -7.60 16.75
N TYR A 163 11.26 -7.91 15.77
CA TYR A 163 10.06 -8.75 15.89
C TYR A 163 10.15 -10.05 15.10
N SER A 164 11.36 -10.50 14.76
CA SER A 164 11.63 -11.65 13.90
C SER A 164 10.95 -12.95 14.33
N GLN A 165 10.65 -13.11 15.64
CA GLN A 165 9.88 -14.26 16.16
C GLN A 165 8.47 -14.36 15.55
N PHE A 166 7.93 -13.26 15.03
CA PHE A 166 6.64 -13.21 14.34
C PHE A 166 6.76 -13.29 12.83
N ASN A 167 7.97 -13.35 12.26
CA ASN A 167 8.18 -13.48 10.83
C ASN A 167 8.13 -14.94 10.40
N ALA A 168 7.04 -15.33 9.74
CA ALA A 168 6.85 -16.72 9.30
C ALA A 168 7.88 -17.15 8.25
N LYS A 169 8.36 -16.25 7.38
CA LYS A 169 9.38 -16.55 6.36
C LYS A 169 10.69 -17.01 7.03
N LEU A 170 11.10 -16.30 8.09
CA LEU A 170 12.29 -16.62 8.85
C LEU A 170 12.08 -17.86 9.75
N LYS A 171 10.93 -17.93 10.42
CA LYS A 171 10.63 -19.00 11.39
C LYS A 171 10.59 -20.38 10.75
N PHE A 172 10.08 -20.48 9.51
CA PHE A 172 9.87 -21.77 8.85
C PHE A 172 10.83 -22.04 7.69
N ASN A 173 11.73 -21.08 7.39
CA ASN A 173 12.72 -21.18 6.30
C ASN A 173 12.12 -21.74 4.99
N VAL A 174 10.98 -21.17 4.60
CA VAL A 174 10.26 -21.63 3.39
C VAL A 174 10.84 -20.94 2.16
N GLU A 175 11.30 -21.74 1.21
CA GLU A 175 11.70 -21.23 -0.11
C GLU A 175 10.47 -20.88 -0.92
N THR A 176 10.43 -19.66 -1.47
CA THR A 176 9.38 -19.24 -2.39
C THR A 176 9.64 -19.83 -3.77
N GLN A 177 8.68 -20.56 -4.32
CA GLN A 177 8.74 -21.00 -5.71
C GLN A 177 8.29 -19.89 -6.65
N GLU A 178 8.95 -19.76 -7.79
CA GLU A 178 8.46 -18.86 -8.84
C GLU A 178 7.02 -19.21 -9.24
N PRO A 179 6.14 -18.22 -9.45
CA PRO A 179 4.77 -18.48 -9.87
C PRO A 179 4.77 -19.19 -11.23
N ARG A 180 4.01 -20.26 -11.33
CA ARG A 180 3.84 -20.99 -12.60
C ARG A 180 3.35 -20.01 -13.67
N LYS A 181 4.04 -19.95 -14.81
CA LYS A 181 3.55 -19.21 -15.98
C LYS A 181 2.18 -19.78 -16.35
N THR A 182 1.15 -18.99 -16.19
CA THR A 182 -0.18 -19.31 -16.76
C THR A 182 -0.06 -19.22 -18.27
N LYS A 183 -0.45 -20.30 -18.94
CA LYS A 183 -0.57 -20.34 -20.41
C LYS A 183 -1.64 -19.38 -20.88
#